data_25a1d18ac4b9a061716ddbdb2c7743ed
#
_entry.id   25a1d18ac4b9a061716ddbdb2c7743ed
#
_cell.length_a   1.000
_cell.length_b   1.000
_cell.length_c   1.000
_cell.angle_alpha   90.00
_cell.angle_beta   90.00
_cell.angle_gamma   90.00
#
_symmetry.space_group_name_H-M   'P 1'
#
loop_
_entity.id
_entity.type
_entity.pdbx_description
1 polymer ?
#
loop_
_entity_poly.entity_id
_entity_poly.type
_entity_poly.pdbx_seq_one_letter_code
_entity_poly.pdbx_strand_id
1 'polypeptide(L)'
;IAAAADERHQWLLSIVIIVLVNLVGLFLYFRLDLTANNAYSLSPVSKKIVSSLQEPLTIKVFFSKDLPAPYNAVSRYLSDLLEEYSQRANRTFRYEFVDVEKSRDAAADFGVHPVQIREIKNDRVSARNAYMGLAVVHGDLIETIPSITEPDGIEYRITTLMQKMNGKIDSLLRLDRPVTVTLYASSNLPITGMQNLTEKVRAV
;
A
#
# COMPACT_ATOMS: atom_id res chain seq x y z
N ILE A 1 20.54 5.18 62.93
CA ILE A 1 21.47 5.52 61.81
C ILE A 1 21.37 4.51 60.66
N ALA A 2 21.15 3.21 60.92
CA ALA A 2 21.03 2.18 59.86
C ALA A 2 19.72 2.33 59.05
N ALA A 3 18.56 2.70 59.66
CA ALA A 3 17.30 2.85 58.97
C ALA A 3 17.30 4.00 57.94
N ALA A 4 17.97 5.12 58.23
CA ALA A 4 18.06 6.28 57.33
C ALA A 4 18.95 6.05 56.13
N ALA A 5 19.90 5.11 56.23
CA ALA A 5 20.75 4.70 55.11
C ALA A 5 19.96 3.81 54.12
N ASP A 6 19.05 2.98 54.63
CA ASP A 6 18.21 2.09 53.82
C ASP A 6 17.17 2.86 53.02
N GLU A 7 16.52 3.87 53.60
CA GLU A 7 15.60 4.74 52.88
C GLU A 7 16.28 5.50 51.70
N ARG A 8 17.49 5.97 51.90
CA ARG A 8 18.25 6.67 50.86
C ARG A 8 18.60 5.76 49.68
N HIS A 9 18.92 4.50 49.92
CA HIS A 9 19.20 3.51 48.91
C HIS A 9 17.92 3.11 48.14
N GLN A 10 16.78 3.02 48.83
CA GLN A 10 15.50 2.76 48.19
C GLN A 10 15.09 3.89 47.22
N TRP A 11 15.29 5.15 47.62
CA TRP A 11 15.02 6.31 46.73
C TRP A 11 15.91 6.31 45.50
N LEU A 12 17.19 6.06 45.63
CA LEU A 12 18.12 5.97 44.51
C LEU A 12 17.73 4.82 43.58
N LEU A 13 17.36 3.68 44.14
CA LEU A 13 16.93 2.50 43.36
C LEU A 13 15.65 2.78 42.58
N SER A 14 14.68 3.49 43.19
CA SER A 14 13.46 3.90 42.53
C SER A 14 13.73 4.85 41.36
N ILE A 15 14.62 5.80 41.51
CA ILE A 15 15.02 6.74 40.43
C ILE A 15 15.67 5.98 39.29
N VAL A 16 16.57 5.04 39.59
CA VAL A 16 17.26 4.20 38.59
C VAL A 16 16.25 3.36 37.80
N ILE A 17 15.28 2.76 38.50
CA ILE A 17 14.21 1.97 37.83
C ILE A 17 13.36 2.85 36.92
N ILE A 18 12.96 4.03 37.36
CA ILE A 18 12.18 4.97 36.54
C ILE A 18 12.95 5.39 35.29
N VAL A 19 14.24 5.68 35.42
CA VAL A 19 15.09 6.03 34.28
C VAL A 19 15.25 4.86 33.33
N LEU A 20 15.46 3.63 33.85
CA LEU A 20 15.57 2.41 33.05
C LEU A 20 14.26 2.13 32.28
N VAL A 21 13.11 2.23 32.93
CA VAL A 21 11.81 2.02 32.27
C VAL A 21 11.59 3.05 31.17
N ASN A 22 11.95 4.32 31.38
CA ASN A 22 11.87 5.34 30.33
C ASN A 22 12.85 5.07 29.18
N LEU A 23 14.08 4.67 29.47
CA LEU A 23 15.07 4.27 28.44
C LEU A 23 14.57 3.08 27.62
N VAL A 24 14.07 2.05 28.28
CA VAL A 24 13.46 0.88 27.62
C VAL A 24 12.25 1.31 26.76
N GLY A 25 11.42 2.22 27.26
CA GLY A 25 10.28 2.77 26.52
C GLY A 25 10.66 3.55 25.24
N LEU A 26 11.84 4.19 25.21
CA LEU A 26 12.37 4.85 24.03
C LEU A 26 12.85 3.87 22.94
N PHE A 27 13.33 2.68 23.34
CA PHE A 27 13.80 1.64 22.42
C PHE A 27 12.74 0.62 22.01
N LEU A 28 11.76 0.37 22.90
CA LEU A 28 10.62 -0.51 22.65
C LEU A 28 9.42 0.35 22.23
N TYR A 29 9.41 0.79 20.97
CA TYR A 29 8.21 1.39 20.38
C TYR A 29 7.16 0.30 20.15
N PHE A 30 6.37 0.03 21.17
CA PHE A 30 5.33 -1.00 21.14
C PHE A 30 3.99 -0.33 20.86
N ARG A 31 3.54 -0.40 19.61
CA ARG A 31 2.20 0.05 19.24
C ARG A 31 1.19 -1.05 19.57
N LEU A 32 0.51 -0.94 20.70
CA LEU A 32 -0.60 -1.81 21.06
C LEU A 32 -1.89 -1.21 20.51
N ASP A 33 -2.53 -1.94 19.61
CA ASP A 33 -3.90 -1.62 19.18
C ASP A 33 -4.87 -2.14 20.24
N LEU A 34 -5.40 -1.22 21.04
CA LEU A 34 -6.36 -1.49 22.11
C LEU A 34 -7.82 -1.41 21.64
N THR A 35 -8.05 -1.25 20.33
CA THR A 35 -9.40 -1.24 19.78
C THR A 35 -10.01 -2.64 19.81
N ALA A 36 -11.31 -2.73 20.11
CA ALA A 36 -12.02 -4.01 20.25
C ALA A 36 -11.95 -4.91 18.99
N ASN A 37 -11.72 -4.32 17.82
CA ASN A 37 -11.70 -5.00 16.53
C ASN A 37 -10.32 -4.99 15.84
N ASN A 38 -9.24 -4.58 16.55
CA ASN A 38 -7.92 -4.37 15.94
C ASN A 38 -7.99 -3.50 14.65
N ALA A 39 -8.85 -2.48 14.67
CA ALA A 39 -9.19 -1.67 13.49
C ALA A 39 -7.98 -0.96 12.86
N TYR A 40 -6.87 -0.84 13.60
CA TYR A 40 -5.61 -0.24 13.15
C TYR A 40 -4.48 -1.25 12.98
N SER A 41 -4.80 -2.55 13.01
CA SER A 41 -3.84 -3.63 12.78
C SER A 41 -4.21 -4.43 11.55
N LEU A 42 -3.22 -4.74 10.71
CA LEU A 42 -3.43 -5.61 9.55
C LEU A 42 -3.95 -6.99 9.95
N SER A 43 -4.82 -7.54 9.12
CA SER A 43 -5.26 -8.93 9.23
C SER A 43 -4.08 -9.91 9.12
N PRO A 44 -4.19 -11.12 9.68
CA PRO A 44 -3.14 -12.13 9.55
C PRO A 44 -2.79 -12.46 8.08
N VAL A 45 -3.80 -12.41 7.20
CA VAL A 45 -3.62 -12.65 5.75
C VAL A 45 -2.78 -11.53 5.13
N SER A 46 -3.11 -10.27 5.41
CA SER A 46 -2.37 -9.10 4.91
C SER A 46 -0.92 -9.11 5.36
N LYS A 47 -0.68 -9.41 6.64
CA LYS A 47 0.67 -9.56 7.22
C LYS A 47 1.48 -10.63 6.49
N LYS A 48 0.87 -11.79 6.25
CA LYS A 48 1.51 -12.90 5.55
C LYS A 48 1.87 -12.52 4.11
N ILE A 49 0.95 -11.89 3.38
CA ILE A 49 1.16 -11.53 1.98
C ILE A 49 2.28 -10.51 1.85
N VAL A 50 2.25 -9.42 2.63
CA VAL A 50 3.26 -8.37 2.52
C VAL A 50 4.66 -8.85 2.95
N SER A 51 4.74 -9.75 3.93
CA SER A 51 6.03 -10.32 4.38
C SER A 51 6.60 -11.37 3.42
N SER A 52 5.77 -11.95 2.54
CA SER A 52 6.17 -12.98 1.58
C SER A 52 6.56 -12.44 0.20
N LEU A 53 6.53 -11.13 -0.01
CA LEU A 53 6.94 -10.51 -1.27
C LEU A 53 8.40 -10.82 -1.58
N GLN A 54 8.68 -11.37 -2.76
CA GLN A 54 10.04 -11.69 -3.21
C GLN A 54 10.61 -10.56 -4.06
N GLU A 55 9.78 -9.94 -4.88
CA GLU A 55 10.14 -8.86 -5.78
C GLU A 55 9.61 -7.50 -5.28
N PRO A 56 10.23 -6.38 -5.69
CA PRO A 56 9.80 -5.05 -5.28
C PRO A 56 8.36 -4.74 -5.67
N LEU A 57 7.57 -4.31 -4.70
CA LEU A 57 6.22 -3.82 -4.88
C LEU A 57 6.10 -2.40 -4.35
N THR A 58 5.59 -1.49 -5.17
CA THR A 58 5.41 -0.08 -4.82
C THR A 58 3.95 0.32 -4.95
N ILE A 59 3.39 0.93 -3.91
CA ILE A 59 2.07 1.55 -3.95
C ILE A 59 2.22 3.06 -4.17
N LYS A 60 1.70 3.56 -5.29
CA LYS A 60 1.63 4.98 -5.60
C LYS A 60 0.26 5.52 -5.23
N VAL A 61 0.20 6.46 -4.30
CA VAL A 61 -1.03 7.04 -3.79
C VAL A 61 -1.26 8.41 -4.42
N PHE A 62 -2.39 8.57 -5.08
CA PHE A 62 -2.81 9.79 -5.76
C PHE A 62 -4.00 10.39 -5.01
N PHE A 63 -3.69 11.17 -3.98
CA PHE A 63 -4.71 11.86 -3.19
C PHE A 63 -4.49 13.36 -3.24
N SER A 64 -5.56 14.10 -3.49
CA SER A 64 -5.54 15.57 -3.40
C SER A 64 -5.26 16.02 -1.97
N LYS A 65 -4.54 17.13 -1.85
CA LYS A 65 -4.35 17.80 -0.56
C LYS A 65 -5.66 18.44 -0.09
N ASP A 66 -5.76 18.68 1.19
CA ASP A 66 -6.87 19.41 1.84
C ASP A 66 -8.26 18.87 1.49
N LEU A 67 -8.40 17.54 1.53
CA LEU A 67 -9.70 16.90 1.34
C LEU A 67 -10.66 17.28 2.47
N PRO A 68 -11.91 17.69 2.16
CA PRO A 68 -12.91 17.99 3.17
C PRO A 68 -13.38 16.70 3.88
N ALA A 69 -14.04 16.84 5.03
CA ALA A 69 -14.74 15.74 5.65
C ALA A 69 -15.88 15.22 4.75
N PRO A 70 -16.12 13.91 4.68
CA PRO A 70 -15.44 12.82 5.39
C PRO A 70 -14.15 12.31 4.71
N TYR A 71 -13.81 12.77 3.52
CA TYR A 71 -12.74 12.25 2.67
C TYR A 71 -11.33 12.39 3.28
N ASN A 72 -11.12 13.40 4.14
CA ASN A 72 -9.88 13.55 4.88
C ASN A 72 -9.60 12.38 5.84
N ALA A 73 -10.66 11.75 6.37
CA ALA A 73 -10.54 10.56 7.21
C ALA A 73 -10.07 9.35 6.39
N VAL A 74 -10.54 9.22 5.14
CA VAL A 74 -10.09 8.16 4.21
C VAL A 74 -8.61 8.28 3.92
N SER A 75 -8.13 9.51 3.65
CA SER A 75 -6.71 9.76 3.39
C SER A 75 -5.83 9.39 4.60
N ARG A 76 -6.24 9.75 5.80
CA ARG A 76 -5.52 9.41 7.04
C ARG A 76 -5.52 7.89 7.28
N TYR A 77 -6.69 7.25 7.17
CA TYR A 77 -6.79 5.80 7.32
C TYR A 77 -5.88 5.05 6.33
N LEU A 78 -5.87 5.49 5.06
CA LEU A 78 -4.99 4.90 4.04
C LEU A 78 -3.51 5.09 4.40
N SER A 79 -3.14 6.28 4.89
CA SER A 79 -1.76 6.54 5.33
C SER A 79 -1.33 5.62 6.47
N ASP A 80 -2.18 5.50 7.50
CA ASP A 80 -1.92 4.61 8.64
C ASP A 80 -1.83 3.14 8.22
N LEU A 81 -2.71 2.73 7.31
CA LEU A 81 -2.74 1.37 6.76
C LEU A 81 -1.46 1.05 5.98
N LEU A 82 -1.00 1.96 5.13
CA LEU A 82 0.23 1.77 4.35
C LEU A 82 1.48 1.77 5.22
N GLU A 83 1.50 2.57 6.28
CA GLU A 83 2.55 2.53 7.30
C GLU A 83 2.59 1.18 8.01
N GLU A 84 1.43 0.62 8.39
CA GLU A 84 1.35 -0.70 9.00
C GLU A 84 1.82 -1.82 8.05
N TYR A 85 1.50 -1.71 6.74
CA TYR A 85 2.08 -2.61 5.73
C TYR A 85 3.60 -2.49 5.68
N SER A 86 4.13 -1.28 5.67
CA SER A 86 5.57 -1.02 5.63
C SER A 86 6.31 -1.60 6.82
N GLN A 87 5.72 -1.49 8.02
CA GLN A 87 6.30 -2.04 9.26
C GLN A 87 6.31 -3.58 9.29
N ARG A 88 5.36 -4.24 8.61
CA ARG A 88 5.26 -5.70 8.55
C ARG A 88 5.92 -6.31 7.34
N ALA A 89 6.21 -5.49 6.35
CA ALA A 89 6.86 -5.90 5.13
C ALA A 89 8.36 -6.18 5.32
N ASN A 90 8.92 -6.88 4.35
CA ASN A 90 10.34 -6.91 4.12
C ASN A 90 10.78 -5.66 3.31
N ARG A 91 12.05 -5.59 2.91
CA ARG A 91 12.60 -4.45 2.16
C ARG A 91 12.05 -4.28 0.75
N THR A 92 11.22 -5.20 0.28
CA THR A 92 10.64 -5.19 -1.07
C THR A 92 9.36 -4.36 -1.18
N PHE A 93 8.72 -3.99 -0.09
CA PHE A 93 7.53 -3.15 -0.09
C PHE A 93 7.89 -1.68 0.08
N ARG A 94 7.26 -0.83 -0.74
CA ARG A 94 7.37 0.65 -0.65
C ARG A 94 6.03 1.29 -0.94
N TYR A 95 5.82 2.48 -0.43
CA TYR A 95 4.71 3.34 -0.83
C TYR A 95 5.15 4.79 -0.93
N GLU A 96 4.48 5.55 -1.78
CA GLU A 96 4.73 6.98 -1.97
C GLU A 96 3.43 7.74 -2.24
N PHE A 97 3.32 8.93 -1.66
CA PHE A 97 2.24 9.85 -1.99
C PHE A 97 2.71 10.78 -3.11
N VAL A 98 2.04 10.68 -4.25
CA VAL A 98 2.34 11.49 -5.44
C VAL A 98 1.59 12.82 -5.35
N ASP A 99 2.29 13.94 -5.55
CA ASP A 99 1.67 15.27 -5.59
C ASP A 99 0.91 15.44 -6.92
N VAL A 100 -0.40 15.18 -6.86
CA VAL A 100 -1.29 15.25 -8.05
C VAL A 100 -1.48 16.66 -8.59
N GLU A 101 -1.17 17.70 -7.83
CA GLU A 101 -1.26 19.08 -8.33
C GLU A 101 -0.12 19.41 -9.28
N LYS A 102 1.04 18.79 -9.03
CA LYS A 102 2.25 18.92 -9.87
C LYS A 102 2.33 17.88 -10.98
N SER A 103 1.65 16.75 -10.83
CA SER A 103 1.82 15.56 -11.68
C SER A 103 0.47 14.96 -12.08
N ARG A 104 -0.43 15.77 -12.66
CA ARG A 104 -1.77 15.31 -13.09
C ARG A 104 -1.69 14.23 -14.18
N ASP A 105 -0.77 14.37 -15.11
CA ASP A 105 -0.55 13.40 -16.18
C ASP A 105 -0.10 12.06 -15.63
N ALA A 106 0.77 12.09 -14.59
CA ALA A 106 1.21 10.87 -13.93
C ALA A 106 0.05 10.09 -13.29
N ALA A 107 -0.96 10.76 -12.73
CA ALA A 107 -2.12 10.06 -12.19
C ALA A 107 -2.95 9.37 -13.30
N ALA A 108 -3.11 10.05 -14.43
CA ALA A 108 -3.82 9.50 -15.59
C ALA A 108 -3.09 8.31 -16.21
N ASP A 109 -1.75 8.35 -16.30
CA ASP A 109 -0.91 7.24 -16.79
C ASP A 109 -1.09 5.96 -15.95
N PHE A 110 -1.36 6.11 -14.67
CA PHE A 110 -1.70 5.01 -13.76
C PHE A 110 -3.19 4.68 -13.70
N GLY A 111 -4.03 5.29 -14.56
CA GLY A 111 -5.48 5.05 -14.60
C GLY A 111 -6.25 5.65 -13.41
N VAL A 112 -5.67 6.62 -12.70
CA VAL A 112 -6.34 7.34 -11.63
C VAL A 112 -6.87 8.66 -12.16
N HIS A 113 -8.19 8.83 -12.12
CA HIS A 113 -8.87 10.02 -12.60
C HIS A 113 -9.52 10.80 -11.45
N PRO A 114 -9.69 12.13 -11.59
CA PRO A 114 -10.33 12.91 -10.56
C PRO A 114 -11.81 12.52 -10.44
N VAL A 115 -12.28 12.42 -9.21
CA VAL A 115 -13.69 12.20 -8.88
C VAL A 115 -14.30 13.46 -8.32
N GLN A 116 -15.60 13.65 -8.55
CA GLN A 116 -16.32 14.78 -8.01
C GLN A 116 -16.73 14.51 -6.56
N ILE A 117 -16.25 15.33 -5.64
CA ILE A 117 -16.59 15.27 -4.23
C ILE A 117 -17.43 16.47 -3.81
N ARG A 118 -18.24 16.31 -2.76
CA ARG A 118 -19.01 17.39 -2.16
C ARG A 118 -18.20 18.07 -1.07
N GLU A 119 -18.13 19.38 -1.12
CA GLU A 119 -17.54 20.21 -0.08
C GLU A 119 -18.61 21.13 0.52
N ILE A 120 -18.77 21.11 1.84
CA ILE A 120 -19.65 22.03 2.56
C ILE A 120 -18.76 23.08 3.21
N LYS A 121 -18.90 24.33 2.76
CA LYS A 121 -18.14 25.46 3.29
C LYS A 121 -19.08 26.65 3.48
N ASN A 122 -19.12 27.19 4.70
CA ASN A 122 -19.99 28.33 5.05
C ASN A 122 -21.46 28.11 4.60
N ASP A 123 -22.04 26.96 4.97
CA ASP A 123 -23.43 26.53 4.64
C ASP A 123 -23.73 26.46 3.12
N ARG A 124 -22.70 26.48 2.30
CA ARG A 124 -22.81 26.26 0.86
C ARG A 124 -22.28 24.91 0.46
N VAL A 125 -23.05 24.17 -0.31
CA VAL A 125 -22.60 22.91 -0.92
C VAL A 125 -21.99 23.24 -2.27
N SER A 126 -20.73 22.89 -2.44
CA SER A 126 -20.02 23.00 -3.71
C SER A 126 -19.50 21.64 -4.16
N ALA A 127 -19.32 21.45 -5.45
CA ALA A 127 -18.67 20.28 -6.01
C ALA A 127 -17.23 20.64 -6.38
N ARG A 128 -16.30 19.76 -6.02
CA ARG A 128 -14.88 19.88 -6.33
C ARG A 128 -14.35 18.57 -6.91
N ASN A 129 -13.49 18.65 -7.90
CA ASN A 129 -12.76 17.49 -8.39
C ASN A 129 -11.56 17.20 -7.46
N ALA A 130 -11.41 15.96 -7.08
CA ALA A 130 -10.30 15.50 -6.24
C ALA A 130 -9.79 14.14 -6.71
N TYR A 131 -8.52 13.92 -6.58
CA TYR A 131 -7.93 12.60 -6.77
C TYR A 131 -8.00 11.82 -5.47
N MET A 132 -8.42 10.57 -5.53
CA MET A 132 -8.59 9.69 -4.38
C MET A 132 -8.39 8.24 -4.80
N GLY A 133 -7.29 7.93 -5.48
CA GLY A 133 -6.98 6.59 -5.97
C GLY A 133 -5.56 6.18 -5.66
N LEU A 134 -5.23 4.94 -5.98
CA LEU A 134 -3.87 4.41 -5.90
C LEU A 134 -3.59 3.41 -7.01
N ALA A 135 -2.31 3.23 -7.31
CA ALA A 135 -1.82 2.20 -8.20
C ALA A 135 -0.80 1.32 -7.46
N VAL A 136 -0.89 0.03 -7.68
CA VAL A 136 0.08 -0.96 -7.21
C VAL A 136 0.96 -1.36 -8.38
N VAL A 137 2.26 -1.20 -8.24
CA VAL A 137 3.28 -1.52 -9.24
C VAL A 137 4.12 -2.68 -8.73
N HIS A 138 4.21 -3.76 -9.48
CA HIS A 138 4.98 -4.94 -9.11
C HIS A 138 5.66 -5.53 -10.36
N GLY A 139 6.96 -5.28 -10.52
CA GLY A 139 7.64 -5.49 -11.79
C GLY A 139 7.01 -4.65 -12.91
N ASP A 140 6.67 -5.29 -14.02
CA ASP A 140 5.98 -4.66 -15.14
C ASP A 140 4.44 -4.64 -15.00
N LEU A 141 3.92 -5.19 -13.91
CA LEU A 141 2.49 -5.24 -13.65
C LEU A 141 2.04 -3.97 -12.92
N ILE A 142 0.95 -3.40 -13.42
CA ILE A 142 0.28 -2.25 -12.80
C ILE A 142 -1.20 -2.62 -12.61
N GLU A 143 -1.68 -2.49 -11.38
CA GLU A 143 -3.09 -2.65 -11.06
C GLU A 143 -3.56 -1.41 -10.28
N THR A 144 -4.74 -0.90 -10.60
CA THR A 144 -5.21 0.39 -10.09
C THR A 144 -6.50 0.26 -9.30
N ILE A 145 -6.60 1.00 -8.22
CA ILE A 145 -7.84 1.32 -7.55
C ILE A 145 -8.16 2.78 -7.88
N PRO A 146 -9.03 3.04 -8.87
CA PRO A 146 -9.21 4.37 -9.44
C PRO A 146 -9.85 5.35 -8.47
N SER A 147 -10.64 4.86 -7.50
CA SER A 147 -11.32 5.69 -6.51
C SER A 147 -11.50 4.97 -5.18
N ILE A 148 -11.21 5.70 -4.10
CA ILE A 148 -11.34 5.25 -2.70
C ILE A 148 -12.03 6.38 -1.94
N THR A 149 -13.34 6.33 -1.81
CA THR A 149 -14.17 7.37 -1.15
C THR A 149 -14.56 6.99 0.27
N GLU A 150 -14.40 5.73 0.64
CA GLU A 150 -14.75 5.18 1.94
C GLU A 150 -13.60 4.35 2.49
N PRO A 151 -13.40 4.29 3.82
CA PRO A 151 -12.31 3.52 4.43
C PRO A 151 -12.58 2.01 4.40
N ASP A 152 -13.84 1.60 4.29
CA ASP A 152 -14.23 0.21 4.40
C ASP A 152 -13.69 -0.65 3.26
N GLY A 153 -13.11 -1.78 3.63
CA GLY A 153 -12.60 -2.75 2.67
C GLY A 153 -11.32 -2.35 1.92
N ILE A 154 -10.70 -1.20 2.24
CA ILE A 154 -9.44 -0.76 1.58
C ILE A 154 -8.34 -1.81 1.79
N GLU A 155 -8.16 -2.29 3.01
CA GLU A 155 -7.18 -3.34 3.31
C GLU A 155 -7.39 -4.58 2.44
N TYR A 156 -8.62 -5.07 2.38
CA TYR A 156 -8.96 -6.23 1.57
C TYR A 156 -8.65 -6.02 0.08
N ARG A 157 -9.00 -4.85 -0.47
CA ARG A 157 -8.73 -4.51 -1.88
C ARG A 157 -7.23 -4.49 -2.17
N ILE A 158 -6.44 -3.80 -1.34
CA ILE A 158 -4.98 -3.71 -1.48
C ILE A 158 -4.35 -5.10 -1.35
N THR A 159 -4.72 -5.86 -0.31
CA THR A 159 -4.19 -7.21 -0.08
C THR A 159 -4.49 -8.15 -1.23
N THR A 160 -5.73 -8.11 -1.75
CA THR A 160 -6.14 -8.93 -2.90
C THR A 160 -5.35 -8.59 -4.16
N LEU A 161 -5.09 -7.29 -4.41
CA LEU A 161 -4.23 -6.88 -5.53
C LEU A 161 -2.80 -7.37 -5.35
N MET A 162 -2.22 -7.17 -4.17
CA MET A 162 -0.87 -7.67 -3.87
C MET A 162 -0.78 -9.19 -4.08
N GLN A 163 -1.75 -9.94 -3.57
CA GLN A 163 -1.80 -11.40 -3.72
C GLN A 163 -1.88 -11.82 -5.20
N LYS A 164 -2.76 -11.18 -5.96
CA LYS A 164 -2.94 -11.44 -7.39
C LYS A 164 -1.66 -11.18 -8.18
N MET A 165 -1.01 -10.05 -7.90
CA MET A 165 0.20 -9.65 -8.60
C MET A 165 1.39 -10.53 -8.21
N ASN A 166 1.58 -10.79 -6.91
CA ASN A 166 2.64 -11.69 -6.44
C ASN A 166 2.47 -13.10 -7.01
N GLY A 167 1.26 -13.64 -7.08
CA GLY A 167 1.00 -14.92 -7.70
C GLY A 167 1.33 -14.97 -9.20
N LYS A 168 1.11 -13.88 -9.94
CA LYS A 168 1.52 -13.77 -11.34
C LYS A 168 3.04 -13.77 -11.48
N ILE A 169 3.75 -12.97 -10.67
CA ILE A 169 5.21 -12.90 -10.67
C ILE A 169 5.81 -14.25 -10.25
N ASP A 170 5.32 -14.87 -9.18
CA ASP A 170 5.79 -16.20 -8.75
C ASP A 170 5.61 -17.25 -9.84
N SER A 171 4.50 -17.19 -10.58
CA SER A 171 4.25 -18.09 -11.71
C SER A 171 5.25 -17.90 -12.83
N LEU A 172 5.64 -16.65 -13.14
CA LEU A 172 6.64 -16.34 -14.15
C LEU A 172 8.04 -16.78 -13.70
N LEU A 173 8.41 -16.53 -12.45
CA LEU A 173 9.73 -16.91 -11.90
C LEU A 173 9.92 -18.43 -11.78
N ARG A 174 8.82 -19.21 -11.66
CA ARG A 174 8.86 -20.68 -11.59
C ARG A 174 8.82 -21.38 -12.95
N LEU A 175 8.87 -20.64 -14.06
CA LEU A 175 8.93 -21.21 -15.38
C LEU A 175 10.32 -21.81 -15.65
N ASP A 176 10.53 -23.06 -15.25
CA ASP A 176 11.78 -23.81 -15.52
C ASP A 176 11.97 -24.15 -17.00
N ARG A 177 10.99 -23.85 -17.85
CA ARG A 177 11.00 -24.16 -19.29
C ARG A 177 10.48 -22.98 -20.09
N PRO A 178 11.03 -22.71 -21.28
CA PRO A 178 10.48 -21.70 -22.16
C PRO A 178 9.01 -22.02 -22.50
N VAL A 179 8.15 -21.01 -22.42
CA VAL A 179 6.74 -21.15 -22.78
C VAL A 179 6.65 -21.33 -24.29
N THR A 180 6.09 -22.46 -24.73
CA THR A 180 5.81 -22.70 -26.14
C THR A 180 4.45 -22.09 -26.48
N VAL A 181 4.46 -21.02 -27.25
CA VAL A 181 3.22 -20.42 -27.78
C VAL A 181 2.92 -21.08 -29.14
N THR A 182 1.84 -21.85 -29.21
CA THR A 182 1.39 -22.44 -30.47
C THR A 182 0.26 -21.58 -31.05
N LEU A 183 0.53 -20.95 -32.19
CA LEU A 183 -0.45 -20.16 -32.89
C LEU A 183 -1.20 -21.01 -33.91
N TYR A 184 -2.49 -21.23 -33.70
CA TYR A 184 -3.37 -21.88 -34.67
C TYR A 184 -4.01 -20.79 -35.54
N ALA A 185 -3.63 -20.72 -36.80
CA ALA A 185 -4.22 -19.79 -37.75
C ALA A 185 -4.87 -20.55 -38.91
N SER A 186 -6.09 -20.18 -39.29
CA SER A 186 -6.74 -20.73 -40.46
C SER A 186 -6.16 -20.10 -41.74
N SER A 187 -5.83 -20.94 -42.72
CA SER A 187 -5.32 -20.49 -44.03
C SER A 187 -6.34 -19.70 -44.86
N ASN A 188 -7.62 -19.71 -44.46
CA ASN A 188 -8.72 -19.07 -45.16
C ASN A 188 -9.11 -17.70 -44.58
N LEU A 189 -8.38 -17.16 -43.62
CA LEU A 189 -8.61 -15.81 -43.13
C LEU A 189 -7.90 -14.81 -44.00
N PRO A 190 -8.60 -13.81 -44.58
CA PRO A 190 -7.97 -12.75 -45.37
C PRO A 190 -7.29 -11.74 -44.44
N ILE A 191 -6.26 -12.14 -43.72
CA ILE A 191 -5.50 -11.24 -42.86
C ILE A 191 -4.28 -10.78 -43.64
N THR A 192 -4.38 -9.61 -44.25
CA THR A 192 -3.28 -8.86 -44.81
C THR A 192 -2.33 -8.48 -43.68
N GLY A 193 -1.20 -9.18 -43.54
CA GLY A 193 -0.19 -8.89 -42.51
C GLY A 193 0.30 -10.10 -41.70
N MET A 194 -0.23 -11.29 -41.94
CA MET A 194 0.15 -12.49 -41.20
C MET A 194 1.55 -13.01 -41.52
N GLN A 195 2.12 -12.61 -42.68
CA GLN A 195 3.48 -12.96 -43.06
C GLN A 195 4.57 -12.39 -42.13
N ASN A 196 4.25 -11.30 -41.41
CA ASN A 196 5.18 -10.66 -40.46
C ASN A 196 4.98 -11.12 -39.00
N LEU A 197 3.91 -11.88 -38.68
CA LEU A 197 3.61 -12.31 -37.33
C LEU A 197 4.56 -13.43 -36.87
N THR A 198 4.87 -14.36 -37.74
CA THR A 198 5.79 -15.46 -37.47
C THR A 198 7.22 -14.98 -37.27
N GLU A 199 7.67 -13.93 -37.98
CA GLU A 199 8.97 -13.31 -37.76
C GLU A 199 9.03 -12.52 -36.47
N LYS A 200 7.98 -11.76 -36.15
CA LYS A 200 7.91 -10.98 -34.88
C LYS A 200 7.83 -11.87 -33.64
N VAL A 201 7.16 -13.01 -33.70
CA VAL A 201 7.10 -13.96 -32.57
C VAL A 201 8.41 -14.74 -32.39
N ARG A 202 9.24 -14.88 -33.45
CA ARG A 202 10.57 -15.50 -33.36
C ARG A 202 11.64 -14.56 -32.79
N ALA A 203 11.39 -13.26 -32.76
CA ALA A 203 12.32 -12.21 -32.33
C ALA A 203 12.18 -11.81 -30.85
N VAL A 204 11.29 -12.45 -30.09
CA VAL A 204 11.14 -12.35 -28.66
C VAL A 204 11.63 -13.63 -27.98
#